data_dcade509918f66be84df10fcc11427ec
#
_entry.id   dcade509918f66be84df10fcc11427ec
#
_cell.length_a   1.000
_cell.length_b   1.000
_cell.length_c   1.000
_cell.angle_alpha   90.00
_cell.angle_beta   90.00
_cell.angle_gamma   90.00
#
_symmetry.space_group_name_H-M   'P 1'
#
loop_
_entity.id
_entity.type
_entity.pdbx_description
1 polymer ?
#
loop_
_entity_poly.entity_id
_entity_poly.type
_entity_poly.pdbx_seq_one_letter_code
_entity_poly.pdbx_strand_id
1 'polypeptide(L)'
;IITMNIDGLHKLAGSDALELHGGLPEDDEMDIAYSLYNKPVLYGDPAPNYQKAYEMVYTLNPGDVFLVVGCSFHTGISVDLREVAKARGARIIEIQEDAAHNVRKVLEELLNNN
;
A
#
# COMPACT_ATOMS: atom_id res chain seq x y z
N ILE A 1 -0.19 -6.07 -0.94
CA ILE A 1 0.24 -4.72 -1.36
C ILE A 1 -0.77 -3.72 -0.85
N ILE A 2 -0.27 -2.65 -0.27
CA ILE A 2 -1.05 -1.48 0.15
C ILE A 2 -0.54 -0.29 -0.65
N THR A 3 -1.41 0.43 -1.35
CA THR A 3 -1.02 1.57 -2.18
C THR A 3 -1.83 2.81 -1.87
N MET A 4 -1.19 3.97 -1.94
CA MET A 4 -1.85 5.28 -1.87
C MET A 4 -2.26 5.80 -3.24
N ASN A 5 -1.86 5.12 -4.32
CA ASN A 5 -2.21 5.50 -5.69
C ASN A 5 -3.64 5.10 -6.04
N ILE A 6 -4.28 5.89 -6.89
CA ILE A 6 -5.65 5.64 -7.36
C ILE A 6 -5.71 5.21 -8.83
N ASP A 7 -4.55 5.02 -9.46
CA ASP A 7 -4.44 4.77 -10.90
C ASP A 7 -4.74 3.33 -11.34
N GLY A 8 -4.87 2.39 -10.38
CA GLY A 8 -5.17 0.99 -10.69
C GLY A 8 -4.05 0.19 -11.33
N LEU A 9 -2.82 0.72 -11.38
CA LEU A 9 -1.71 0.05 -12.07
C LEU A 9 -1.34 -1.29 -11.43
N HIS A 10 -1.41 -1.41 -10.10
CA HIS A 10 -1.14 -2.68 -9.42
C HIS A 10 -2.13 -3.76 -9.84
N LYS A 11 -3.42 -3.42 -9.93
CA LYS A 11 -4.46 -4.36 -10.38
C LYS A 11 -4.27 -4.73 -11.83
N LEU A 12 -3.93 -3.76 -12.68
CA LEU A 12 -3.64 -4.01 -14.10
C LEU A 12 -2.47 -4.98 -14.27
N ALA A 13 -1.48 -4.89 -13.38
CA ALA A 13 -0.34 -5.80 -13.37
C ALA A 13 -0.65 -7.18 -12.74
N GLY A 14 -1.89 -7.42 -12.30
CA GLY A 14 -2.32 -8.69 -11.74
C GLY A 14 -2.16 -8.81 -10.23
N SER A 15 -1.82 -7.74 -9.53
CA SER A 15 -1.67 -7.73 -8.07
C SER A 15 -2.99 -7.41 -7.37
N ASP A 16 -3.26 -8.09 -6.25
CA ASP A 16 -4.36 -7.77 -5.35
C ASP A 16 -3.88 -6.70 -4.36
N ALA A 17 -4.14 -5.44 -4.70
CA ALA A 17 -3.68 -4.30 -3.92
C ALA A 17 -4.84 -3.62 -3.19
N LEU A 18 -4.63 -3.32 -1.89
CA LEU A 18 -5.54 -2.48 -1.12
C LEU A 18 -5.25 -1.01 -1.46
N GLU A 19 -6.23 -0.34 -2.05
CA GLU A 19 -6.13 1.08 -2.43
C GLU A 19 -6.62 1.95 -1.28
N LEU A 20 -5.69 2.58 -0.54
CA LEU A 20 -6.00 3.38 0.65
C LEU A 20 -6.94 4.54 0.36
N HIS A 21 -6.79 5.17 -0.80
CA HIS A 21 -7.57 6.34 -1.22
C HIS A 21 -8.61 6.00 -2.28
N GLY A 22 -8.96 4.71 -2.40
CA GLY A 22 -9.86 4.23 -3.44
C GLY A 22 -9.18 4.15 -4.80
N GLY A 23 -9.94 3.86 -5.82
CA GLY A 23 -9.48 3.74 -7.20
C GLY A 23 -10.36 4.53 -8.16
N LEU A 24 -9.81 4.88 -9.30
CA LEU A 24 -10.60 5.52 -10.36
C LEU A 24 -11.65 4.53 -10.87
N PRO A 25 -12.90 4.99 -11.14
CA PRO A 25 -13.94 4.13 -11.67
C PRO A 25 -13.57 3.61 -13.07
N GLU A 26 -14.01 2.40 -13.39
CA GLU A 26 -13.96 1.91 -14.75
C GLU A 26 -14.91 2.71 -15.65
N ASP A 27 -14.74 2.65 -16.97
CA ASP A 27 -15.55 3.44 -17.91
C ASP A 27 -17.05 3.15 -17.76
N ASP A 28 -17.43 1.91 -17.50
CA ASP A 28 -18.82 1.49 -17.32
C ASP A 28 -19.39 1.87 -15.94
N GLU A 29 -18.54 2.32 -15.02
CA GLU A 29 -18.92 2.74 -13.67
C GLU A 29 -19.04 4.27 -13.51
N MET A 30 -18.73 5.05 -14.54
CA MET A 30 -18.66 6.51 -14.42
C MET A 30 -19.98 7.13 -13.98
N ASP A 31 -21.12 6.60 -14.41
CA ASP A 31 -22.44 7.11 -14.06
C ASP A 31 -22.81 6.91 -12.60
N ILE A 32 -22.19 5.95 -11.93
CA ILE A 32 -22.48 5.59 -10.53
C ILE A 32 -21.25 5.79 -9.62
N ALA A 33 -20.24 6.52 -10.11
CA ALA A 33 -18.95 6.65 -9.42
C ALA A 33 -19.07 7.12 -7.96
N TYR A 34 -20.00 8.02 -7.67
CA TYR A 34 -20.22 8.54 -6.31
C TYR A 34 -20.82 7.52 -5.35
N SER A 35 -21.47 6.48 -5.86
CA SER A 35 -22.09 5.43 -5.05
C SER A 35 -21.17 4.21 -4.84
N LEU A 36 -20.02 4.16 -5.52
CA LEU A 36 -19.09 3.04 -5.41
C LEU A 36 -18.38 3.06 -4.05
N TYR A 37 -18.26 1.89 -3.43
CA TYR A 37 -17.56 1.73 -2.15
C TYR A 37 -16.08 2.15 -2.26
N ASN A 38 -15.41 1.77 -3.35
CA ASN A 38 -13.97 2.04 -3.55
C ASN A 38 -13.70 3.27 -4.43
N LYS A 39 -14.61 4.25 -4.43
CA LYS A 39 -14.39 5.50 -5.16
C LYS A 39 -13.16 6.25 -4.62
N PRO A 40 -12.54 7.14 -5.42
CA PRO A 40 -11.44 7.97 -4.92
C PRO A 40 -11.86 8.78 -3.70
N VAL A 41 -10.98 8.83 -2.69
CA VAL A 41 -11.21 9.59 -1.46
C VAL A 41 -10.76 11.03 -1.70
N LEU A 42 -11.68 11.97 -1.54
CA LEU A 42 -11.40 13.39 -1.63
C LEU A 42 -11.01 13.93 -0.25
N TYR A 43 -10.37 15.09 -0.23
CA TYR A 43 -9.99 15.74 1.03
C TYR A 43 -11.23 15.96 1.91
N GLY A 44 -11.16 15.49 3.15
CA GLY A 44 -12.27 15.55 4.11
C GLY A 44 -13.24 14.37 4.05
N ASP A 45 -13.13 13.49 3.05
CA ASP A 45 -13.95 12.30 2.96
C ASP A 45 -13.45 11.18 3.88
N PRO A 46 -14.34 10.27 4.36
CA PRO A 46 -13.89 9.08 5.06
C PRO A 46 -12.99 8.22 4.19
N ALA A 47 -11.99 7.59 4.79
CA ALA A 47 -11.07 6.68 4.12
C ALA A 47 -11.25 5.26 4.69
N PRO A 48 -12.27 4.50 4.23
CA PRO A 48 -12.64 3.22 4.85
C PRO A 48 -11.54 2.16 4.75
N ASN A 49 -10.66 2.26 3.76
CA ASN A 49 -9.58 1.30 3.58
C ASN A 49 -8.41 1.49 4.56
N TYR A 50 -8.38 2.59 5.32
CA TYR A 50 -7.36 2.78 6.36
C TYR A 50 -7.45 1.71 7.45
N GLN A 51 -8.67 1.41 7.91
CA GLN A 51 -8.89 0.35 8.89
C GLN A 51 -8.37 -1.00 8.39
N LYS A 52 -8.65 -1.33 7.13
CA LYS A 52 -8.18 -2.57 6.52
C LYS A 52 -6.65 -2.62 6.44
N ALA A 53 -6.00 -1.48 6.15
CA ALA A 53 -4.54 -1.40 6.12
C ALA A 53 -3.93 -1.67 7.50
N TYR A 54 -4.47 -1.08 8.56
CA TYR A 54 -4.03 -1.38 9.93
C TYR A 54 -4.19 -2.86 10.26
N GLU A 55 -5.34 -3.44 9.93
CA GLU A 55 -5.58 -4.87 10.15
C GLU A 55 -4.56 -5.75 9.44
N MET A 56 -4.23 -5.44 8.19
CA MET A 56 -3.21 -6.17 7.43
C MET A 56 -1.84 -6.11 8.08
N VAL A 57 -1.42 -4.93 8.53
CA VAL A 57 -0.10 -4.74 9.14
C VAL A 57 -0.02 -5.40 10.52
N TYR A 58 -1.13 -5.44 11.26
CA TYR A 58 -1.20 -6.16 12.54
C TYR A 58 -1.00 -7.67 12.41
N THR A 59 -1.14 -8.24 11.22
CA THR A 59 -0.89 -9.66 11.00
C THR A 59 0.59 -10.03 10.87
N LEU A 60 1.48 -9.04 10.81
CA LEU A 60 2.92 -9.27 10.70
C LEU A 60 3.47 -9.97 11.95
N ASN A 61 4.44 -10.83 11.73
CA ASN A 61 5.16 -11.56 12.78
C ASN A 61 6.62 -11.11 12.83
N PRO A 62 7.34 -11.34 13.96
CA PRO A 62 8.76 -11.06 14.00
C PRO A 62 9.52 -11.77 12.88
N GLY A 63 10.39 -11.04 12.20
CA GLY A 63 11.14 -11.56 11.06
C GLY A 63 10.49 -11.36 9.69
N ASP A 64 9.21 -10.97 9.66
CA ASP A 64 8.58 -10.58 8.40
C ASP A 64 9.20 -9.29 7.87
N VAL A 65 9.05 -9.04 6.58
CA VAL A 65 9.57 -7.83 5.93
C VAL A 65 8.42 -6.92 5.55
N PHE A 66 8.53 -5.67 5.96
CA PHE A 66 7.64 -4.58 5.55
C PHE A 66 8.39 -3.68 4.58
N LEU A 67 8.10 -3.84 3.29
CA LEU A 67 8.78 -3.11 2.23
C LEU A 67 8.01 -1.84 1.90
N VAL A 68 8.68 -0.68 2.02
CA VAL A 68 8.10 0.64 1.75
C VAL A 68 8.74 1.20 0.50
N VAL A 69 7.93 1.54 -0.50
CA VAL A 69 8.42 2.00 -1.80
C VAL A 69 7.78 3.34 -2.14
N GLY A 70 8.59 4.37 -2.28
CA GLY A 70 8.15 5.69 -2.73
C GLY A 70 7.17 6.39 -1.79
N CYS A 71 7.18 6.09 -0.51
CA CYS A 71 6.27 6.69 0.47
C CYS A 71 6.97 7.77 1.28
N SER A 72 6.35 8.94 1.35
CA SER A 72 6.83 10.05 2.15
C SER A 72 6.68 9.79 3.64
N PHE A 73 7.61 10.32 4.46
CA PHE A 73 7.45 10.39 5.91
C PHE A 73 6.47 11.49 6.34
N HIS A 74 5.98 12.32 5.42
CA HIS A 74 5.03 13.38 5.73
C HIS A 74 3.57 12.92 5.69
N THR A 75 3.28 11.74 5.14
CA THR A 75 1.94 11.18 5.11
C THR A 75 1.66 10.41 6.38
N GLY A 76 0.66 10.84 7.16
CA GLY A 76 0.37 10.27 8.48
C GLY A 76 0.14 8.75 8.46
N ILE A 77 -0.68 8.25 7.51
CA ILE A 77 -0.95 6.82 7.42
C ILE A 77 0.33 6.01 7.14
N SER A 78 1.22 6.52 6.31
CA SER A 78 2.47 5.83 5.98
C SER A 78 3.39 5.73 7.20
N VAL A 79 3.45 6.79 8.01
CA VAL A 79 4.22 6.79 9.27
C VAL A 79 3.60 5.80 10.26
N ASP A 80 2.29 5.84 10.43
CA ASP A 80 1.59 4.95 11.37
C ASP A 80 1.76 3.47 11.01
N LEU A 81 1.66 3.11 9.73
CA LEU A 81 1.83 1.73 9.31
C LEU A 81 3.27 1.24 9.54
N ARG A 82 4.28 2.10 9.34
CA ARG A 82 5.67 1.75 9.70
C ARG A 82 5.81 1.48 11.19
N GLU A 83 5.20 2.31 12.05
CA GLU A 83 5.25 2.15 13.50
C GLU A 83 4.57 0.84 13.93
N VAL A 84 3.43 0.50 13.37
CA VAL A 84 2.75 -0.77 13.65
C VAL A 84 3.62 -1.96 13.22
N ALA A 85 4.18 -1.92 12.00
CA ALA A 85 5.05 -2.98 11.50
C ALA A 85 6.26 -3.18 12.40
N LYS A 86 6.89 -2.09 12.83
CA LYS A 86 8.03 -2.12 13.76
C LYS A 86 7.64 -2.73 15.11
N ALA A 87 6.49 -2.35 15.66
CA ALA A 87 5.98 -2.89 16.91
C ALA A 87 5.68 -4.39 16.82
N ARG A 88 5.33 -4.89 15.63
CA ARG A 88 5.13 -6.32 15.38
C ARG A 88 6.43 -7.10 15.19
N GLY A 89 7.57 -6.42 15.15
CA GLY A 89 8.88 -7.06 14.96
C GLY A 89 9.28 -7.29 13.52
N ALA A 90 8.56 -6.67 12.57
CA ALA A 90 8.91 -6.76 11.16
C ALA A 90 10.16 -5.93 10.85
N ARG A 91 10.95 -6.41 9.90
CA ARG A 91 12.07 -5.66 9.34
C ARG A 91 11.54 -4.66 8.31
N ILE A 92 11.86 -3.38 8.48
CA ILE A 92 11.42 -2.33 7.57
C ILE A 92 12.54 -2.03 6.58
N ILE A 93 12.22 -2.15 5.29
CA ILE A 93 13.12 -1.81 4.18
C ILE A 93 12.45 -0.70 3.38
N GLU A 94 13.16 0.42 3.19
CA GLU A 94 12.63 1.57 2.45
C GLU A 94 13.39 1.78 1.16
N ILE A 95 12.63 1.99 0.07
CA ILE A 95 13.15 2.30 -1.26
C ILE A 95 12.47 3.58 -1.72
N GLN A 96 13.23 4.66 -1.84
CA GLN A 96 12.71 5.97 -2.20
C GLN A 96 13.11 6.41 -3.61
N GLU A 97 14.11 5.76 -4.21
CA GLU A 97 14.64 6.10 -5.53
C GLU A 97 14.79 4.85 -6.39
N ASP A 98 14.68 5.01 -7.71
CA ASP A 98 14.88 3.95 -8.71
C ASP A 98 14.17 2.64 -8.31
N ALA A 99 12.84 2.75 -8.07
CA ALA A 99 12.06 1.65 -7.49
C ALA A 99 12.12 0.38 -8.33
N ALA A 100 12.02 0.47 -9.65
CA ALA A 100 12.01 -0.70 -10.53
C ALA A 100 13.27 -1.55 -10.36
N HIS A 101 14.44 -0.92 -10.26
CA HIS A 101 15.72 -1.61 -10.07
C HIS A 101 15.89 -2.09 -8.63
N ASN A 102 15.65 -1.21 -7.66
CA ASN A 102 15.93 -1.48 -6.25
C ASN A 102 14.95 -2.48 -5.63
N VAL A 103 13.67 -2.47 -6.00
CA VAL A 103 12.71 -3.48 -5.56
C VAL A 103 13.11 -4.86 -6.05
N ARG A 104 13.50 -4.99 -7.31
CA ARG A 104 13.96 -6.25 -7.87
C ARG A 104 15.19 -6.77 -7.12
N LYS A 105 16.17 -5.91 -6.88
CA LYS A 105 17.39 -6.25 -6.16
C LYS A 105 17.09 -6.76 -4.75
N VAL A 106 16.25 -6.03 -3.99
CA VAL A 106 15.89 -6.42 -2.62
C VAL A 106 15.14 -7.75 -2.61
N LEU A 107 14.19 -7.97 -3.51
CA LEU A 107 13.45 -9.22 -3.58
C LEU A 107 14.36 -10.40 -3.90
N GLU A 108 15.30 -10.23 -4.84
CA GLU A 108 16.29 -11.26 -5.15
C GLU A 108 17.15 -11.60 -3.95
N GLU A 109 17.64 -10.61 -3.20
CA GLU A 109 18.43 -10.82 -1.99
C GLU A 109 17.64 -11.56 -0.92
N LEU A 110 16.37 -11.19 -0.69
CA LEU A 110 15.51 -11.84 0.30
C LEU A 110 15.21 -13.30 -0.06
N LEU A 111 14.99 -13.59 -1.34
CA LEU A 111 14.71 -14.94 -1.81
C LEU A 111 15.96 -15.83 -1.77
N ASN A 112 17.12 -15.28 -2.02
CA ASN A 112 18.39 -16.02 -2.02
C ASN A 112 18.92 -16.31 -0.61
N ASN A 113 18.46 -15.60 0.42
CA ASN A 113 18.90 -15.77 1.79
C ASN A 113 18.02 -16.75 2.61
N ASN A 114 17.08 -17.41 1.95
CA ASN A 114 16.20 -18.39 2.60
C ASN A 114 16.71 -19.83 2.39
#